data_20d581fc2223532a1be1e31dd4d0afe5
#
_entry.id   20d581fc2223532a1be1e31dd4d0afe5
#
_cell.length_a   1.000
_cell.length_b   1.000
_cell.length_c   1.000
_cell.angle_alpha   90.00
_cell.angle_beta   90.00
_cell.angle_gamma   90.00
#
_symmetry.space_group_name_H-M   'P 1'
#
loop_
_entity.id
_entity.type
_entity.pdbx_description
1 polymer ?
#
loop_
_entity_poly.entity_id
_entity_poly.type
_entity_poly.pdbx_seq_one_letter_code
_entity_poly.pdbx_strand_id
1 'polypeptide(L)'
;MSVRRSERKPSKMDVQTKAAELAKYTIDNALKESIVPKRDRWALGNRLVDTALEMATRIDSANTLRLDSIEEASQRRLEQRMALSATFRMMTLIHTARAITHFEERIHKHWTELVSEEQELLRGWMDSDRRRSKANAD
;
A
#
# COMPACT_ATOMS: atom_id res chain seq x y z
N MET A 1 7.03 1.85 30.28
CA MET A 1 6.73 3.07 29.52
C MET A 1 6.40 2.73 28.07
N SER A 2 5.28 3.27 27.60
CA SER A 2 4.94 3.07 26.19
C SER A 2 5.77 4.00 25.31
N VAL A 3 6.35 3.43 24.25
CA VAL A 3 7.10 4.20 23.26
C VAL A 3 6.11 4.98 22.39
N ARG A 4 6.41 6.23 22.10
CA ARG A 4 5.58 7.04 21.21
C ARG A 4 5.48 6.35 19.85
N ARG A 5 4.29 6.42 19.24
CA ARG A 5 4.05 5.79 17.93
C ARG A 5 5.07 6.21 16.87
N SER A 6 5.50 7.49 16.90
CA SER A 6 6.49 8.04 15.98
C SER A 6 7.89 7.47 16.19
N GLU A 7 8.17 6.90 17.36
CA GLU A 7 9.48 6.33 17.71
C GLU A 7 9.53 4.81 17.50
N ARG A 8 8.40 4.18 17.18
CA ARG A 8 8.33 2.74 16.93
C ARG A 8 8.89 2.41 15.55
N LYS A 9 9.64 1.33 15.48
CA LYS A 9 10.02 0.77 14.18
C LYS A 9 8.77 0.20 13.52
N PRO A 10 8.58 0.42 12.20
CA PRO A 10 7.46 -0.17 11.48
C PRO A 10 7.47 -1.69 11.61
N SER A 11 6.32 -2.27 11.92
CA SER A 11 6.12 -3.71 11.99
C SER A 11 5.22 -4.15 10.84
N LYS A 12 5.19 -5.46 10.57
CA LYS A 12 4.27 -6.03 9.57
C LYS A 12 2.81 -5.71 9.91
N MET A 13 2.48 -5.61 11.21
CA MET A 13 1.13 -5.28 11.66
C MET A 13 0.75 -3.85 11.25
N ASP A 14 1.69 -2.91 11.36
CA ASP A 14 1.47 -1.53 10.91
C ASP A 14 1.27 -1.48 9.40
N VAL A 15 2.07 -2.22 8.64
CA VAL A 15 1.94 -2.34 7.19
C VAL A 15 0.55 -2.86 6.82
N GLN A 16 0.10 -3.95 7.46
CA GLN A 16 -1.20 -4.56 7.17
C GLN A 16 -2.36 -3.66 7.57
N THR A 17 -2.28 -3.03 8.74
CA THR A 17 -3.34 -2.14 9.24
C THR A 17 -3.50 -0.93 8.33
N LYS A 18 -2.40 -0.31 7.96
CA LYS A 18 -2.42 0.86 7.08
C LYS A 18 -2.85 0.47 5.66
N ALA A 19 -2.46 -0.71 5.18
CA ALA A 19 -2.90 -1.21 3.87
C ALA A 19 -4.41 -1.38 3.83
N ALA A 20 -5.01 -1.93 4.90
CA ALA A 20 -6.46 -2.10 4.99
C ALA A 20 -7.17 -0.75 5.00
N GLU A 21 -6.65 0.22 5.74
CA GLU A 21 -7.18 1.58 5.79
C GLU A 21 -7.12 2.24 4.41
N LEU A 22 -5.97 2.16 3.76
CA LEU A 22 -5.77 2.74 2.42
C LEU A 22 -6.65 2.06 1.38
N ALA A 23 -6.76 0.73 1.42
CA ALA A 23 -7.60 -0.01 0.48
C ALA A 23 -9.07 0.39 0.64
N LYS A 24 -9.56 0.47 1.87
CA LYS A 24 -10.94 0.87 2.14
C LYS A 24 -11.21 2.30 1.64
N TYR A 25 -10.32 3.22 1.96
CA TYR A 25 -10.45 4.63 1.52
C TYR A 25 -10.45 4.73 -0.01
N THR A 26 -9.56 3.97 -0.66
CA THR A 26 -9.47 3.95 -2.12
C THR A 26 -10.75 3.39 -2.76
N ILE A 27 -11.25 2.27 -2.26
CA ILE A 27 -12.44 1.64 -2.80
C ILE A 27 -13.66 2.55 -2.59
N ASP A 28 -13.82 3.10 -1.39
CA ASP A 28 -14.94 4.00 -1.09
C ASP A 28 -14.96 5.21 -2.04
N ASN A 29 -13.79 5.83 -2.28
CA ASN A 29 -13.69 6.99 -3.17
C ASN A 29 -13.83 6.61 -4.65
N ALA A 30 -13.27 5.47 -5.05
CA ALA A 30 -13.33 5.02 -6.45
C ALA A 30 -14.77 4.71 -6.89
N LEU A 31 -15.63 4.34 -5.96
CA LEU A 31 -17.03 4.00 -6.23
C LEU A 31 -18.00 5.14 -5.93
N LYS A 32 -17.49 6.27 -5.43
CA LYS A 32 -18.33 7.45 -5.11
C LYS A 32 -18.50 8.33 -6.35
N GLU A 33 -19.75 8.53 -6.75
CA GLU A 33 -20.11 9.32 -7.95
C GLU A 33 -19.51 10.73 -7.93
N SER A 34 -19.44 11.36 -6.75
CA SER A 34 -18.89 12.72 -6.61
C SER A 34 -17.37 12.78 -6.77
N ILE A 35 -16.68 11.66 -6.74
CA ILE A 35 -15.22 11.59 -6.86
C ILE A 35 -14.83 10.99 -8.20
N VAL A 36 -15.39 9.82 -8.52
CA VAL A 36 -15.20 9.16 -9.81
C VAL A 36 -16.60 8.98 -10.45
N PRO A 37 -17.01 9.87 -11.34
CA PRO A 37 -18.30 9.77 -11.98
C PRO A 37 -18.48 8.44 -12.70
N LYS A 38 -19.72 8.02 -12.84
CA LYS A 38 -20.08 6.75 -13.45
C LYS A 38 -19.44 6.55 -14.82
N ARG A 39 -19.34 7.61 -15.63
CA ARG A 39 -18.71 7.56 -16.96
C ARG A 39 -17.23 7.16 -16.91
N ASP A 40 -16.55 7.49 -15.80
CA ASP A 40 -15.11 7.24 -15.62
C ASP A 40 -14.83 5.99 -14.78
N ARG A 41 -15.88 5.31 -14.32
CA ARG A 41 -15.75 4.17 -13.43
C ARG A 41 -14.95 3.03 -14.05
N TRP A 42 -15.20 2.74 -15.32
CA TRP A 42 -14.50 1.66 -16.00
C TRP A 42 -13.01 1.97 -16.20
N ALA A 43 -12.70 3.20 -16.59
CA ALA A 43 -11.32 3.60 -16.91
C ALA A 43 -10.48 3.90 -15.66
N LEU A 44 -11.09 4.46 -14.62
CA LEU A 44 -10.37 4.91 -13.41
C LEU A 44 -10.81 4.18 -12.15
N GLY A 45 -12.12 4.14 -11.89
CA GLY A 45 -12.67 3.57 -10.67
C GLY A 45 -12.28 2.11 -10.47
N ASN A 46 -12.51 1.29 -11.48
CA ASN A 46 -12.20 -0.15 -11.40
C ASN A 46 -10.70 -0.39 -11.26
N ARG A 47 -9.88 0.41 -11.93
CA ARG A 47 -8.42 0.29 -11.83
C ARG A 47 -7.93 0.65 -10.44
N LEU A 48 -8.53 1.67 -9.81
CA LEU A 48 -8.21 2.04 -8.43
C LEU A 48 -8.56 0.90 -7.47
N VAL A 49 -9.75 0.32 -7.63
CA VAL A 49 -10.19 -0.82 -6.80
C VAL A 49 -9.24 -1.99 -6.97
N ASP A 50 -8.93 -2.38 -8.20
CA ASP A 50 -8.05 -3.51 -8.49
C ASP A 50 -6.64 -3.28 -7.94
N THR A 51 -6.12 -2.08 -8.07
CA THR A 51 -4.78 -1.73 -7.57
C THR A 51 -4.73 -1.78 -6.04
N ALA A 52 -5.77 -1.28 -5.38
CA ALA A 52 -5.87 -1.32 -3.92
C ALA A 52 -5.93 -2.77 -3.41
N LEU A 53 -6.71 -3.61 -4.07
CA LEU A 53 -6.82 -5.03 -3.71
C LEU A 53 -5.52 -5.77 -3.99
N GLU A 54 -4.85 -5.47 -5.10
CA GLU A 54 -3.55 -6.05 -5.40
C GLU A 54 -2.52 -5.72 -4.32
N MET A 55 -2.44 -4.46 -3.93
CA MET A 55 -1.54 -4.03 -2.84
C MET A 55 -1.81 -4.84 -1.57
N ALA A 56 -3.05 -4.88 -1.12
CA ALA A 56 -3.42 -5.56 0.11
C ALA A 56 -3.15 -7.07 0.06
N THR A 57 -3.49 -7.71 -1.05
CA THR A 57 -3.30 -9.15 -1.20
C THR A 57 -1.83 -9.53 -1.30
N ARG A 58 -0.99 -8.68 -1.93
CA ARG A 58 0.46 -8.91 -2.00
C ARG A 58 1.10 -8.80 -0.62
N ILE A 59 0.65 -7.84 0.19
CA ILE A 59 1.14 -7.68 1.57
C ILE A 59 0.78 -8.93 2.41
N ASP A 60 -0.45 -9.38 2.31
CA ASP A 60 -0.90 -10.57 3.03
C ASP A 60 -0.14 -11.81 2.58
N SER A 61 0.09 -11.95 1.27
CA SER A 61 0.87 -13.04 0.69
C SER A 61 2.30 -13.02 1.23
N ALA A 62 2.95 -11.86 1.22
CA ALA A 62 4.32 -11.72 1.75
C ALA A 62 4.39 -12.14 3.22
N ASN A 63 3.37 -11.79 4.00
CA ASN A 63 3.33 -12.09 5.42
C ASN A 63 3.23 -13.60 5.73
N THR A 64 2.78 -14.41 4.78
CA THR A 64 2.69 -15.86 4.95
C THR A 64 4.02 -16.58 4.68
N LEU A 65 5.00 -15.88 4.11
CA LEU A 65 6.28 -16.46 3.69
C LEU A 65 7.35 -16.24 4.77
N ARG A 66 8.21 -17.22 4.94
CA ARG A 66 9.21 -17.26 6.01
C ARG A 66 10.53 -16.64 5.57
N LEU A 67 11.25 -16.05 6.52
CA LEU A 67 12.58 -15.47 6.25
C LEU A 67 13.70 -16.50 6.40
N ASP A 68 13.46 -17.60 7.12
CA ASP A 68 14.47 -18.63 7.38
C ASP A 68 14.65 -19.62 6.22
N SER A 69 13.86 -19.52 5.19
CA SER A 69 13.99 -20.28 3.93
C SER A 69 14.45 -19.33 2.84
N ILE A 70 15.51 -19.67 2.12
CA ILE A 70 16.05 -18.84 1.04
C ILE A 70 14.98 -18.61 -0.04
N GLU A 71 14.28 -19.66 -0.43
CA GLU A 71 13.25 -19.60 -1.46
C GLU A 71 12.06 -18.74 -1.02
N GLU A 72 11.56 -18.96 0.21
CA GLU A 72 10.45 -18.19 0.73
C GLU A 72 10.83 -16.74 0.98
N ALA A 73 12.06 -16.46 1.46
CA ALA A 73 12.54 -15.10 1.66
C ALA A 73 12.59 -14.33 0.34
N SER A 74 13.02 -14.99 -0.73
CA SER A 74 13.06 -14.40 -2.08
C SER A 74 11.65 -14.10 -2.58
N GLN A 75 10.73 -15.05 -2.41
CA GLN A 75 9.32 -14.90 -2.78
C GLN A 75 8.66 -13.77 -1.98
N ARG A 76 8.93 -13.71 -0.68
CA ARG A 76 8.43 -12.66 0.21
C ARG A 76 8.86 -11.28 -0.27
N ARG A 77 10.15 -11.14 -0.62
CA ARG A 77 10.68 -9.88 -1.16
C ARG A 77 9.97 -9.47 -2.44
N LEU A 78 9.72 -10.43 -3.33
CA LEU A 78 9.02 -10.17 -4.58
C LEU A 78 7.59 -9.66 -4.30
N GLU A 79 6.87 -10.30 -3.39
CA GLU A 79 5.52 -9.88 -3.02
C GLU A 79 5.52 -8.47 -2.43
N GLN A 80 6.49 -8.15 -1.57
CA GLN A 80 6.64 -6.81 -1.00
C GLN A 80 6.90 -5.76 -2.09
N ARG A 81 7.76 -6.08 -3.06
CA ARG A 81 8.08 -5.18 -4.17
C ARG A 81 6.88 -4.95 -5.06
N MET A 82 6.08 -5.97 -5.30
CA MET A 82 4.85 -5.86 -6.10
C MET A 82 3.80 -5.01 -5.36
N ALA A 83 3.71 -5.14 -4.03
CA ALA A 83 2.85 -4.29 -3.22
C ALA A 83 3.29 -2.82 -3.31
N LEU A 84 4.59 -2.57 -3.19
CA LEU A 84 5.14 -1.20 -3.30
C LEU A 84 4.88 -0.63 -4.68
N SER A 85 5.08 -1.42 -5.74
CA SER A 85 4.77 -1.02 -7.12
C SER A 85 3.29 -0.64 -7.26
N ALA A 86 2.39 -1.40 -6.63
CA ALA A 86 0.95 -1.09 -6.65
C ALA A 86 0.66 0.28 -6.04
N THR A 87 1.36 0.66 -4.97
CA THR A 87 1.18 1.98 -4.35
C THR A 87 1.58 3.12 -5.30
N PHE A 88 2.63 2.93 -6.10
CA PHE A 88 3.04 3.93 -7.09
C PHE A 88 2.00 4.06 -8.21
N ARG A 89 1.46 2.93 -8.69
CA ARG A 89 0.39 2.96 -9.69
C ARG A 89 -0.86 3.63 -9.12
N MET A 90 -1.17 3.37 -7.86
CA MET A 90 -2.31 4.00 -7.18
C MET A 90 -2.14 5.52 -7.14
N MET A 91 -0.93 5.99 -6.82
CA MET A 91 -0.63 7.43 -6.80
C MET A 91 -0.88 8.08 -8.17
N THR A 92 -0.42 7.42 -9.24
CA THR A 92 -0.66 7.89 -10.61
C THR A 92 -2.15 7.95 -10.93
N LEU A 93 -2.90 6.91 -10.56
CA LEU A 93 -4.34 6.86 -10.79
C LEU A 93 -5.09 7.94 -10.03
N ILE A 94 -4.69 8.21 -8.77
CA ILE A 94 -5.29 9.25 -7.94
C ILE A 94 -5.06 10.63 -8.58
N HIS A 95 -3.84 10.92 -9.00
CA HIS A 95 -3.51 12.21 -9.65
C HIS A 95 -4.27 12.36 -10.97
N THR A 96 -4.37 11.31 -11.75
CA THR A 96 -5.10 11.30 -13.02
C THR A 96 -6.58 11.55 -12.78
N ALA A 97 -7.17 10.86 -11.80
CA ALA A 97 -8.57 11.04 -11.42
C ALA A 97 -8.82 12.48 -10.99
N ARG A 98 -7.94 13.06 -10.17
CA ARG A 98 -8.06 14.44 -9.72
C ARG A 98 -8.01 15.42 -10.90
N ALA A 99 -7.12 15.19 -11.85
CA ALA A 99 -6.99 16.04 -13.03
C ALA A 99 -8.25 16.02 -13.92
N ILE A 100 -8.93 14.88 -13.98
CA ILE A 100 -10.13 14.69 -14.82
C ILE A 100 -11.40 15.14 -14.11
N THR A 101 -11.58 14.76 -12.84
CA THR A 101 -12.85 14.96 -12.12
C THR A 101 -12.85 16.17 -11.19
N HIS A 102 -11.67 16.72 -10.89
CA HIS A 102 -11.51 17.88 -10.01
C HIS A 102 -12.14 17.71 -8.62
N PHE A 103 -12.13 16.49 -8.06
CA PHE A 103 -12.68 16.28 -6.72
C PHE A 103 -11.91 17.10 -5.67
N GLU A 104 -12.49 17.28 -4.49
CA GLU A 104 -11.99 18.17 -3.44
C GLU A 104 -10.52 17.92 -3.08
N GLU A 105 -9.77 19.01 -2.91
CA GLU A 105 -8.35 18.95 -2.52
C GLU A 105 -8.15 18.24 -1.19
N ARG A 106 -9.08 18.41 -0.24
CA ARG A 106 -9.03 17.76 1.06
C ARG A 106 -8.98 16.22 0.92
N ILE A 107 -9.78 15.69 0.01
CA ILE A 107 -9.83 14.25 -0.26
C ILE A 107 -8.53 13.81 -0.93
N HIS A 108 -8.08 14.57 -1.92
CA HIS A 108 -6.84 14.30 -2.64
C HIS A 108 -5.65 14.26 -1.67
N LYS A 109 -5.54 15.27 -0.82
CA LYS A 109 -4.45 15.38 0.15
C LYS A 109 -4.43 14.19 1.12
N HIS A 110 -5.58 13.87 1.71
CA HIS A 110 -5.67 12.75 2.64
C HIS A 110 -5.33 11.42 1.97
N TRP A 111 -5.84 11.22 0.76
CA TRP A 111 -5.62 10.00 0.00
C TRP A 111 -4.14 9.79 -0.33
N THR A 112 -3.48 10.84 -0.84
CA THR A 112 -2.05 10.77 -1.18
C THR A 112 -1.17 10.62 0.06
N GLU A 113 -1.56 11.20 1.20
CA GLU A 113 -0.88 11.00 2.47
C GLU A 113 -0.93 9.53 2.92
N LEU A 114 -2.09 8.90 2.79
CA LEU A 114 -2.24 7.47 3.11
C LEU A 114 -1.34 6.60 2.23
N VAL A 115 -1.26 6.91 0.94
CA VAL A 115 -0.38 6.18 0.01
C VAL A 115 1.08 6.34 0.43
N SER A 116 1.51 7.58 0.72
CA SER A 116 2.89 7.87 1.11
C SER A 116 3.26 7.18 2.41
N GLU A 117 2.36 7.16 3.39
CA GLU A 117 2.58 6.46 4.67
C GLU A 117 2.78 4.96 4.44
N GLU A 118 1.95 4.35 3.59
CA GLU A 118 2.08 2.93 3.29
C GLU A 118 3.40 2.62 2.57
N GLN A 119 3.83 3.49 1.66
CA GLN A 119 5.12 3.34 0.98
C GLN A 119 6.27 3.32 1.98
N GLU A 120 6.26 4.23 2.96
CA GLU A 120 7.28 4.29 4.01
C GLU A 120 7.27 3.03 4.88
N LEU A 121 6.09 2.57 5.27
CA LEU A 121 5.93 1.36 6.07
C LEU A 121 6.44 0.12 5.32
N LEU A 122 6.10 0.00 4.04
CA LEU A 122 6.57 -1.10 3.19
C LEU A 122 8.09 -1.11 3.08
N ARG A 123 8.69 0.05 2.82
CA ARG A 123 10.15 0.18 2.74
C ARG A 123 10.81 -0.19 4.05
N GLY A 124 10.26 0.28 5.17
CA GLY A 124 10.76 -0.06 6.51
C GLY A 124 10.70 -1.56 6.78
N TRP A 125 9.61 -2.20 6.39
CA TRP A 125 9.45 -3.64 6.52
C TRP A 125 10.47 -4.41 5.66
N MET A 126 10.62 -3.99 4.41
CA MET A 126 11.60 -4.60 3.49
C MET A 126 13.03 -4.46 4.02
N ASP A 127 13.39 -3.29 4.56
CA ASP A 127 14.70 -3.04 5.14
C ASP A 127 14.92 -3.90 6.39
N SER A 128 13.90 -4.04 7.23
CA SER A 128 13.95 -4.88 8.41
C SER A 128 14.19 -6.36 8.02
N ASP A 129 13.45 -6.83 7.02
CA ASP A 129 13.61 -8.19 6.50
C ASP A 129 15.02 -8.43 5.95
N ARG A 130 15.56 -7.47 5.23
CA ARG A 130 16.91 -7.57 4.66
C ARG A 130 17.95 -7.70 5.75
N ARG A 131 17.85 -6.92 6.82
CA ARG A 131 18.77 -7.00 7.96
C ARG A 131 18.67 -8.33 8.68
N ARG A 132 17.43 -8.83 8.86
CA ARG A 132 17.18 -10.13 9.50
C ARG A 132 17.69 -11.29 8.68
N SER A 133 17.48 -11.25 7.36
CA SER A 133 17.98 -12.28 6.44
C SER A 133 19.51 -12.32 6.44
N LYS A 134 20.16 -11.15 6.49
CA LYS A 134 21.62 -11.03 6.54
C LYS A 134 22.16 -11.61 7.85
N ALA A 135 21.50 -11.33 8.98
CA ALA A 135 21.86 -11.89 10.27
C ALA A 135 21.72 -13.41 10.30
N ASN A 136 20.66 -13.94 9.66
CA ASN A 136 20.43 -15.39 9.59
C ASN A 136 21.43 -16.12 8.69
N ALA A 137 22.02 -15.43 7.71
CA ALA A 137 23.00 -16.00 6.78
C ALA A 137 24.39 -16.14 7.43
N ASP A 138 24.66 -15.33 8.45
CA ASP A 138 25.89 -15.37 9.22
C ASP A 138 25.78 -16.38 10.36
#